data_09223cb8639a6dd458ff2554d7d80414
#
_entry.id   09223cb8639a6dd458ff2554d7d80414
#
_cell.length_a   1.000
_cell.length_b   1.000
_cell.length_c   1.000
_cell.angle_alpha   90.00
_cell.angle_beta   90.00
_cell.angle_gamma   90.00
#
_symmetry.space_group_name_H-M   'P 1'
#
loop_
_entity.id
_entity.type
_entity.pdbx_description
1 polymer ?
#
loop_
_entity_poly.entity_id
_entity_poly.type
_entity_poly.pdbx_seq_one_letter_code
_entity_poly.pdbx_strand_id
1 'polypeptide(L)'
;MSDEPASPKLQVQIDDDVSQGVYSNLVLLNHTENEFVLDFAFIQPSNGRAKVRTRVISSPRHTKRLLAALQKNLERYEERFGTIETSADDEPVFH
;
A
#
# COMPACT_ATOMS: atom_id res chain seq x y z
N MET A 1 6.88 -34.32 -7.14
CA MET A 1 5.59 -33.87 -7.55
C MET A 1 4.81 -33.27 -6.38
N SER A 2 4.21 -32.25 -6.63
CA SER A 2 3.41 -31.66 -5.60
C SER A 2 2.11 -32.42 -5.48
N ASP A 3 1.80 -32.79 -4.27
CA ASP A 3 0.51 -33.38 -4.00
C ASP A 3 -0.50 -32.35 -3.63
N GLU A 4 -0.11 -31.12 -3.78
CA GLU A 4 -1.07 -30.09 -3.50
C GLU A 4 -2.22 -30.24 -4.45
N PRO A 5 -3.43 -30.08 -3.93
CA PRO A 5 -4.53 -29.98 -4.84
C PRO A 5 -4.16 -28.89 -5.82
N ALA A 6 -4.45 -29.11 -7.05
CA ALA A 6 -4.13 -28.14 -8.06
C ALA A 6 -4.69 -26.81 -7.62
N SER A 7 -3.79 -25.97 -7.15
CA SER A 7 -4.20 -24.60 -6.87
C SER A 7 -4.61 -24.01 -8.19
N PRO A 8 -5.78 -23.43 -8.28
CA PRO A 8 -6.14 -22.72 -9.50
C PRO A 8 -5.07 -21.67 -9.74
N LYS A 9 -4.63 -21.58 -10.97
CA LYS A 9 -3.75 -20.50 -11.32
C LYS A 9 -4.46 -19.20 -11.01
N LEU A 10 -3.76 -18.36 -10.30
CA LEU A 10 -4.32 -17.07 -9.95
C LEU A 10 -4.51 -16.25 -11.21
N GLN A 11 -5.73 -15.86 -11.49
CA GLN A 11 -6.03 -14.95 -12.58
C GLN A 11 -6.45 -13.63 -11.97
N VAL A 12 -5.76 -12.58 -12.39
CA VAL A 12 -6.02 -11.26 -11.84
C VAL A 12 -6.68 -10.41 -12.91
N GLN A 13 -7.84 -9.88 -12.58
CA GLN A 13 -8.57 -8.96 -13.45
C GLN A 13 -8.59 -7.60 -12.82
N ILE A 14 -8.57 -6.58 -13.65
CA ILE A 14 -8.69 -5.21 -13.19
C ILE A 14 -9.67 -4.50 -14.11
N ASP A 15 -10.67 -3.86 -13.52
CA ASP A 15 -11.64 -3.10 -14.29
C ASP A 15 -11.03 -1.80 -14.79
N ASP A 16 -11.55 -1.29 -15.89
CA ASP A 16 -10.98 -0.12 -16.53
C ASP A 16 -10.94 1.08 -15.60
N ASP A 17 -12.00 1.28 -14.84
CA ASP A 17 -12.05 2.43 -13.93
C ASP A 17 -11.05 2.29 -12.79
N VAL A 18 -10.76 1.06 -12.36
CA VAL A 18 -9.78 0.82 -11.31
C VAL A 18 -8.36 0.93 -11.87
N SER A 19 -8.18 0.54 -13.12
CA SER A 19 -6.85 0.51 -13.73
C SER A 19 -6.21 1.89 -13.86
N GLN A 20 -7.01 2.94 -13.82
CA GLN A 20 -6.47 4.29 -13.88
C GLN A 20 -5.73 4.68 -12.61
N GLY A 21 -6.08 4.02 -11.51
CA GLY A 21 -5.41 4.26 -10.26
C GLY A 21 -5.85 5.53 -9.56
N VAL A 22 -5.35 5.68 -8.35
CA VAL A 22 -5.59 6.87 -7.53
C VAL A 22 -4.25 7.29 -6.97
N TYR A 23 -3.88 8.53 -7.18
CA TYR A 23 -2.63 9.03 -6.64
C TYR A 23 -2.79 9.34 -5.16
N SER A 24 -1.83 8.91 -4.36
CA SER A 24 -1.82 9.14 -2.93
C SER A 24 -0.43 9.50 -2.48
N ASN A 25 -0.33 10.49 -1.61
CA ASN A 25 0.94 10.87 -1.02
C ASN A 25 0.91 10.84 0.50
N LEU A 26 -0.14 10.24 1.07
CA LEU A 26 -0.27 10.10 2.50
C LEU A 26 -1.11 8.87 2.79
N VAL A 27 -0.69 8.06 3.73
CA VAL A 27 -1.49 6.90 4.15
C VAL A 27 -1.71 6.99 5.64
N LEU A 28 -2.97 6.97 6.04
CA LEU A 28 -3.35 6.93 7.44
C LEU A 28 -3.70 5.50 7.78
N LEU A 29 -3.17 5.03 8.89
CA LEU A 29 -3.32 3.63 9.29
C LEU A 29 -4.02 3.55 10.63
N ASN A 30 -5.02 2.69 10.69
CA ASN A 30 -5.69 2.36 11.94
C ASN A 30 -5.91 0.86 11.99
N HIS A 31 -6.15 0.36 13.17
CA HIS A 31 -6.41 -1.07 13.29
C HIS A 31 -7.28 -1.34 14.51
N THR A 32 -7.98 -2.45 14.42
CA THR A 32 -8.59 -3.11 15.56
C THR A 32 -7.90 -4.46 15.70
N GLU A 33 -8.42 -5.28 16.60
CA GLU A 33 -7.87 -6.62 16.76
C GLU A 33 -8.04 -7.45 15.47
N ASN A 34 -9.06 -7.16 14.70
CA ASN A 34 -9.44 -8.01 13.57
C ASN A 34 -9.12 -7.41 12.21
N GLU A 35 -8.86 -6.11 12.12
CA GLU A 35 -8.74 -5.46 10.81
C GLU A 35 -7.74 -4.33 10.86
N PHE A 36 -7.11 -4.13 9.71
CA PHE A 36 -6.33 -2.92 9.44
C PHE A 36 -7.07 -2.08 8.43
N VAL A 37 -7.06 -0.78 8.64
CA VAL A 37 -7.67 0.19 7.74
C VAL A 37 -6.57 1.05 7.18
N LEU A 38 -6.44 1.05 5.85
CA LEU A 38 -5.44 1.84 5.16
C LEU A 38 -6.18 2.92 4.37
N ASP A 39 -6.04 4.15 4.78
CA ASP A 39 -6.68 5.28 4.12
C ASP A 39 -5.66 5.99 3.27
N PHE A 40 -5.78 5.82 1.98
CA PHE A 40 -4.88 6.46 1.02
C PHE A 40 -5.44 7.84 0.72
N ALA A 41 -4.66 8.84 1.04
CA ALA A 41 -5.11 10.21 0.97
C ALA A 41 -4.17 11.04 0.10
N PHE A 42 -4.70 12.16 -0.34
CA PHE A 42 -3.92 13.17 -1.04
C PHE A 42 -3.91 14.43 -0.19
N ILE A 43 -2.72 14.88 0.13
CA ILE A 43 -2.55 16.13 0.86
C ILE A 43 -2.06 17.20 -0.11
N GLN A 44 -2.74 18.35 -0.08
CA GLN A 44 -2.33 19.49 -0.88
C GLN A 44 -1.31 20.30 -0.09
N PRO A 45 -0.11 20.47 -0.63
CA PRO A 45 0.92 21.20 0.13
C PRO A 45 0.54 22.64 0.42
N SER A 46 -0.26 23.23 -0.46
CA SER A 46 -0.53 24.66 -0.35
C SER A 46 -1.46 25.03 0.79
N ASN A 47 -2.36 24.11 1.20
CA ASN A 47 -3.32 24.44 2.24
C ASN A 47 -3.38 23.43 3.37
N GLY A 48 -2.53 22.40 3.31
CA GLY A 48 -2.46 21.42 4.38
C GLY A 48 -3.69 20.54 4.53
N ARG A 49 -4.56 20.53 3.55
CA ARG A 49 -5.76 19.72 3.63
C ARG A 49 -5.49 18.36 3.01
N ALA A 50 -5.91 17.32 3.72
CA ALA A 50 -5.80 15.96 3.22
C ALA A 50 -7.19 15.40 3.00
N LYS A 51 -7.33 14.68 1.89
CA LYS A 51 -8.58 14.05 1.57
C LYS A 51 -8.33 12.58 1.29
N VAL A 52 -9.08 11.72 1.97
CA VAL A 52 -8.98 10.29 1.72
C VAL A 52 -9.61 9.98 0.37
N ARG A 53 -8.83 9.32 -0.48
CA ARG A 53 -9.26 8.95 -1.82
C ARG A 53 -9.74 7.51 -1.89
N THR A 54 -9.15 6.65 -1.09
CA THR A 54 -9.47 5.23 -1.13
C THR A 54 -9.22 4.64 0.24
N ARG A 55 -10.16 3.86 0.71
CA ARG A 55 -10.00 3.14 1.97
C ARG A 55 -9.92 1.65 1.65
N VAL A 56 -8.89 1.00 2.16
CA VAL A 56 -8.71 -0.44 2.01
C VAL A 56 -8.74 -1.06 3.41
N ILE A 57 -9.54 -2.10 3.55
CA ILE A 57 -9.64 -2.82 4.81
C ILE A 57 -9.11 -4.22 4.58
N SER A 58 -8.20 -4.66 5.44
CA SER A 58 -7.56 -5.94 5.27
C SER A 58 -7.34 -6.61 6.62
N SER A 59 -7.12 -7.92 6.60
CA SER A 59 -6.83 -8.64 7.83
C SER A 59 -5.42 -8.33 8.31
N PRO A 60 -5.14 -8.56 9.60
CA PRO A 60 -3.77 -8.40 10.10
C PRO A 60 -2.76 -9.25 9.33
N ARG A 61 -3.14 -10.48 8.99
CA ARG A 61 -2.24 -11.38 8.27
C ARG A 61 -1.91 -10.84 6.88
N HIS A 62 -2.92 -10.38 6.14
CA HIS A 62 -2.69 -9.84 4.80
C HIS A 62 -1.93 -8.54 4.85
N THR A 63 -2.15 -7.75 5.88
CA THR A 63 -1.40 -6.50 6.05
C THR A 63 0.08 -6.79 6.27
N LYS A 64 0.37 -7.82 7.05
CA LYS A 64 1.77 -8.20 7.26
C LYS A 64 2.42 -8.70 5.97
N ARG A 65 1.65 -9.43 5.16
CA ARG A 65 2.13 -9.87 3.84
C ARG A 65 2.36 -8.70 2.91
N LEU A 66 1.48 -7.70 2.97
CA LEU A 66 1.66 -6.49 2.18
C LEU A 66 2.97 -5.80 2.55
N LEU A 67 3.25 -5.67 3.84
CA LEU A 67 4.50 -5.06 4.27
C LEU A 67 5.70 -5.78 3.70
N ALA A 68 5.70 -7.10 3.77
CA ALA A 68 6.82 -7.88 3.25
C ALA A 68 6.98 -7.73 1.73
N ALA A 69 5.86 -7.75 1.01
CA ALA A 69 5.90 -7.59 -0.44
C ALA A 69 6.37 -6.21 -0.84
N LEU A 70 5.90 -5.20 -0.12
CA LEU A 70 6.29 -3.83 -0.40
C LEU A 70 7.78 -3.63 -0.14
N GLN A 71 8.28 -4.21 0.95
CA GLN A 71 9.69 -4.12 1.28
C GLN A 71 10.55 -4.73 0.18
N LYS A 72 10.16 -5.89 -0.34
CA LYS A 72 10.90 -6.53 -1.41
C LYS A 72 10.91 -5.68 -2.68
N ASN A 73 9.78 -5.09 -3.01
CA ASN A 73 9.72 -4.24 -4.18
C ASN A 73 10.55 -2.99 -4.04
N LEU A 74 10.57 -2.42 -2.85
CA LEU A 74 11.43 -1.26 -2.59
C LEU A 74 12.89 -1.62 -2.72
N GLU A 75 13.29 -2.81 -2.25
CA GLU A 75 14.67 -3.25 -2.38
C GLU A 75 15.07 -3.39 -3.84
N ARG A 76 14.19 -3.98 -4.65
CA ARG A 76 14.45 -4.12 -6.08
C ARG A 76 14.55 -2.78 -6.77
N TYR A 77 13.67 -1.86 -6.39
CA TYR A 77 13.72 -0.51 -6.93
C TYR A 77 15.06 0.14 -6.62
N GLU A 78 15.50 0.04 -5.36
CA GLU A 78 16.72 0.70 -4.93
C GLU A 78 17.97 0.08 -5.54
N GLU A 79 17.95 -1.21 -5.81
CA GLU A 79 19.05 -1.86 -6.51
C GLU A 79 19.22 -1.32 -7.91
N ARG A 80 18.10 -0.98 -8.54
CA ARG A 80 18.12 -0.58 -9.95
C ARG A 80 18.27 0.93 -10.11
N PHE A 81 17.65 1.70 -9.23
CA PHE A 81 17.55 3.14 -9.42
C PHE A 81 18.23 3.94 -8.31
N GLY A 82 18.80 3.27 -7.31
CA GLY A 82 19.45 3.96 -6.20
C GLY A 82 18.56 4.08 -4.99
N THR A 83 19.17 4.42 -3.89
CA THR A 83 18.50 4.50 -2.61
C THR A 83 17.47 5.61 -2.61
N ILE A 84 16.29 5.29 -2.12
CA ILE A 84 15.26 6.30 -1.90
C ILE A 84 15.60 7.01 -0.59
N GLU A 85 15.76 8.30 -0.67
CA GLU A 85 16.05 9.09 0.52
C GLU A 85 14.80 9.72 1.04
N THR A 86 14.58 9.56 2.33
CA THR A 86 13.48 10.22 3.02
C THR A 86 14.07 11.05 4.13
N SER A 87 13.51 12.22 4.32
CA SER A 87 13.96 13.09 5.42
C SER A 87 12.91 13.08 6.50
N ALA A 88 13.28 13.59 7.68
CA ALA A 88 12.32 13.71 8.77
C ALA A 88 11.13 14.57 8.36
N ASP A 89 11.36 15.51 7.44
CA ASP A 89 10.29 16.39 7.00
C ASP A 89 9.28 15.69 6.12
N ASP A 90 9.66 14.55 5.54
CA ASP A 90 8.77 13.78 4.68
C ASP A 90 7.88 12.85 5.46
N GLU A 91 8.13 12.67 6.74
CA GLU A 91 7.34 11.76 7.53
C GLU A 91 5.99 12.37 7.84
N PRO A 92 4.92 11.61 7.66
CA PRO A 92 3.61 12.11 8.07
C PRO A 92 3.60 12.31 9.57
N VAL A 93 3.06 13.44 9.98
CA VAL A 93 2.95 13.77 11.39
C VAL A 93 1.83 13.00 12.06
N PHE A 94 1.01 12.34 11.27
CA PHE A 94 -0.20 11.68 11.74
C PHE A 94 -0.07 10.17 11.61
N HIS A 95 -0.52 9.49 12.63
CA HIS A 95 -0.46 8.03 12.65
C HIS A 95 -1.82 7.46 12.97
#